data_2c73233b69ce8a8cbe936f911ecf62c4
#
_entry.id   2c73233b69ce8a8cbe936f911ecf62c4
#
_cell.length_a   1.000
_cell.length_b   1.000
_cell.length_c   1.000
_cell.angle_alpha   90.00
_cell.angle_beta   90.00
_cell.angle_gamma   90.00
#
_symmetry.space_group_name_H-M   'P 1'
#
loop_
_entity.id
_entity.type
_entity.pdbx_description
1 polymer ?
#
loop_
_entity_poly.entity_id
_entity_poly.type
_entity_poly.pdbx_seq_one_letter_code
_entity_poly.pdbx_strand_id
1 'polypeptide(L)'
;MPRKKTKSLIRTVKPDQVYNSIAITKLINRIMLNGKKDLAQKIVYSALQKAANNLKIKNPYEVFEQAIKNIQPHIETRSRRIGGANYQIPFDVKPQRQQHLTIMWLVQFSRSKKGIPMEDRLAAELVDAYNNQGGAVKKKEEVHKMAESNRAFAHFAKY
;
A
#
# COMPACT_ATOMS: atom_id res chain seq x y z
N MET A 1 11.32 -33.25 -13.47
CA MET A 1 12.58 -32.61 -13.01
C MET A 1 12.27 -31.29 -12.37
N PRO A 2 12.75 -31.00 -11.14
CA PRO A 2 12.52 -29.69 -10.53
C PRO A 2 13.25 -28.61 -11.33
N ARG A 3 12.50 -27.57 -11.73
CA ARG A 3 13.03 -26.42 -12.47
C ARG A 3 13.97 -25.64 -11.54
N LYS A 4 15.27 -25.54 -11.88
CA LYS A 4 16.22 -24.72 -11.11
C LYS A 4 15.72 -23.28 -11.07
N LYS A 5 15.55 -22.71 -9.85
CA LYS A 5 15.27 -21.29 -9.68
C LYS A 5 16.44 -20.48 -10.23
N THR A 6 16.28 -19.88 -11.40
CA THR A 6 17.25 -18.95 -11.96
C THR A 6 17.06 -17.58 -11.32
N LYS A 7 18.14 -16.98 -10.82
CA LYS A 7 18.14 -15.60 -10.23
C LYS A 7 17.58 -14.54 -11.21
N SER A 8 17.56 -14.82 -12.51
CA SER A 8 17.09 -13.95 -13.59
C SER A 8 15.57 -13.70 -13.64
N LEU A 9 14.76 -14.40 -12.83
CA LEU A 9 13.30 -14.20 -12.78
C LEU A 9 12.87 -12.98 -11.93
N ILE A 10 13.78 -12.42 -11.13
CA ILE A 10 13.49 -11.23 -10.32
C ILE A 10 13.78 -10.01 -11.19
N ARG A 11 12.71 -9.36 -11.67
CA ARG A 11 12.82 -8.10 -12.39
C ARG A 11 13.04 -6.94 -11.43
N THR A 12 14.10 -6.16 -11.65
CA THR A 12 14.30 -4.90 -10.93
C THR A 12 13.32 -3.85 -11.44
N VAL A 13 12.61 -3.21 -10.53
CA VAL A 13 11.68 -2.13 -10.86
C VAL A 13 12.50 -0.85 -11.08
N LYS A 14 12.43 -0.26 -12.27
CA LYS A 14 13.05 1.03 -12.56
C LYS A 14 12.26 2.15 -11.85
N PRO A 15 12.94 3.20 -11.36
CA PRO A 15 12.26 4.36 -10.78
C PRO A 15 11.41 5.08 -11.83
N ASP A 16 10.45 5.85 -11.36
CA ASP A 16 9.60 6.68 -12.20
C ASP A 16 10.36 7.83 -12.85
N GLN A 17 9.96 8.23 -14.05
CA GLN A 17 10.69 9.23 -14.85
C GLN A 17 10.52 10.66 -14.30
N VAL A 18 9.36 10.98 -13.70
CA VAL A 18 9.03 12.35 -13.23
C VAL A 18 9.54 12.58 -11.82
N TYR A 19 9.28 11.64 -10.92
CA TYR A 19 9.60 11.78 -9.49
C TYR A 19 10.80 10.94 -9.04
N ASN A 20 11.43 10.20 -9.94
CA ASN A 20 12.55 9.29 -9.67
C ASN A 20 12.31 8.34 -8.48
N SER A 21 11.06 7.89 -8.29
CA SER A 21 10.62 7.10 -7.14
C SER A 21 10.16 5.70 -7.55
N ILE A 22 10.74 4.66 -6.90
CA ILE A 22 10.31 3.27 -7.05
C ILE A 22 8.91 3.04 -6.48
N ALA A 23 8.53 3.79 -5.44
CA ALA A 23 7.21 3.66 -4.82
C ALA A 23 6.10 4.11 -5.78
N ILE A 24 6.31 5.19 -6.52
CA ILE A 24 5.38 5.67 -7.56
C ILE A 24 5.29 4.65 -8.70
N THR A 25 6.40 4.09 -9.16
CA THR A 25 6.35 3.02 -10.19
C THR A 25 5.53 1.82 -9.71
N LYS A 26 5.67 1.42 -8.45
CA LYS A 26 4.85 0.33 -7.87
C LYS A 26 3.37 0.70 -7.80
N LEU A 27 3.03 1.95 -7.48
CA LEU A 27 1.66 2.46 -7.49
C LEU A 27 1.08 2.41 -8.90
N ILE A 28 1.80 2.91 -9.91
CA ILE A 28 1.41 2.86 -11.34
C ILE A 28 1.14 1.41 -11.76
N ASN A 29 2.06 0.49 -11.45
CA ASN A 29 1.91 -0.92 -11.78
C ASN A 29 0.70 -1.56 -11.09
N ARG A 30 0.32 -1.10 -9.89
CA ARG A 30 -0.84 -1.61 -9.15
C ARG A 30 -2.17 -1.06 -9.68
N ILE A 31 -2.17 0.17 -10.19
CA ILE A 31 -3.34 0.81 -10.82
C ILE A 31 -3.56 0.28 -12.23
N MET A 32 -2.49 -0.09 -12.92
CA MET A 32 -2.53 -0.59 -14.29
C MET A 32 -3.48 -1.79 -14.44
N LEU A 33 -4.33 -1.76 -15.46
CA LEU A 33 -5.20 -2.84 -15.91
C LEU A 33 -4.90 -3.16 -17.37
N ASN A 34 -4.94 -4.43 -17.75
CA ASN A 34 -4.76 -4.91 -19.13
C ASN A 34 -3.49 -4.38 -19.83
N GLY A 35 -2.42 -4.14 -19.08
CA GLY A 35 -1.15 -3.64 -19.62
C GLY A 35 -1.14 -2.17 -20.05
N LYS A 36 -2.22 -1.39 -19.81
CA LYS A 36 -2.34 0.02 -20.19
C LYS A 36 -1.52 0.92 -19.24
N LYS A 37 -0.19 0.88 -19.38
CA LYS A 37 0.72 1.57 -18.45
C LYS A 37 0.66 3.09 -18.58
N ASP A 38 0.60 3.62 -19.81
CA ASP A 38 0.57 5.07 -20.05
C ASP A 38 -0.67 5.72 -19.46
N LEU A 39 -1.83 5.04 -19.54
CA LEU A 39 -3.04 5.49 -18.91
C LEU A 39 -2.90 5.49 -17.37
N ALA A 40 -2.31 4.45 -16.80
CA ALA A 40 -2.08 4.38 -15.36
C ALA A 40 -1.13 5.47 -14.87
N GLN A 41 -0.09 5.82 -15.64
CA GLN A 41 0.81 6.93 -15.35
C GLN A 41 0.07 8.27 -15.34
N LYS A 42 -0.72 8.55 -16.38
CA LYS A 42 -1.55 9.76 -16.45
C LYS A 42 -2.47 9.90 -15.24
N ILE A 43 -3.16 8.81 -14.86
CA ILE A 43 -4.04 8.79 -13.69
C ILE A 43 -3.27 9.13 -12.40
N VAL A 44 -2.10 8.51 -12.19
CA VAL A 44 -1.30 8.75 -10.98
C VAL A 44 -0.79 10.18 -10.92
N TYR A 45 -0.25 10.71 -12.02
CA TYR A 45 0.29 12.07 -12.05
C TYR A 45 -0.82 13.11 -11.85
N SER A 46 -1.96 12.95 -12.54
CA SER A 46 -3.13 13.81 -12.36
C SER A 46 -3.62 13.76 -10.89
N ALA A 47 -3.71 12.57 -10.30
CA ALA A 47 -4.15 12.41 -8.92
C ALA A 47 -3.19 13.09 -7.92
N LEU A 48 -1.88 12.94 -8.09
CA LEU A 48 -0.88 13.57 -7.24
C LEU A 48 -0.97 15.10 -7.33
N GLN A 49 -1.13 15.64 -8.54
CA GLN A 49 -1.26 17.08 -8.75
C GLN A 49 -2.54 17.64 -8.14
N LYS A 50 -3.68 16.95 -8.32
CA LYS A 50 -4.95 17.31 -7.70
C LYS A 50 -4.87 17.27 -6.17
N ALA A 51 -4.26 16.26 -5.59
CA ALA A 51 -4.06 16.15 -4.14
C ALA A 51 -3.19 17.29 -3.59
N ALA A 52 -2.10 17.62 -4.27
CA ALA A 52 -1.22 18.73 -3.91
C ALA A 52 -1.95 20.08 -3.98
N ASN A 53 -2.75 20.31 -5.02
CA ASN A 53 -3.55 21.52 -5.17
C ASN A 53 -4.58 21.66 -4.03
N ASN A 54 -5.27 20.57 -3.67
CA ASN A 54 -6.26 20.56 -2.58
C ASN A 54 -5.62 20.88 -1.22
N LEU A 55 -4.40 20.40 -0.98
CA LEU A 55 -3.64 20.64 0.25
C LEU A 55 -2.80 21.95 0.20
N LYS A 56 -2.77 22.64 -0.95
CA LYS A 56 -1.95 23.83 -1.21
C LYS A 56 -0.45 23.59 -0.99
N ILE A 57 0.01 22.38 -1.28
CA ILE A 57 1.43 21.96 -1.18
C ILE A 57 2.07 22.07 -2.55
N LYS A 58 3.25 22.68 -2.64
CA LYS A 58 3.95 22.89 -3.92
C LYS A 58 4.48 21.59 -4.55
N ASN A 59 4.91 20.64 -3.71
CA ASN A 59 5.53 19.40 -4.17
C ASN A 59 4.55 18.23 -4.02
N PRO A 60 4.00 17.68 -5.14
CA PRO A 60 3.08 16.54 -5.09
C PRO A 60 3.70 15.28 -4.48
N TYR A 61 5.03 15.12 -4.58
CA TYR A 61 5.72 13.97 -4.01
C TYR A 61 5.69 13.94 -2.47
N GLU A 62 5.77 15.09 -1.82
CA GLU A 62 5.66 15.19 -0.36
C GLU A 62 4.31 14.71 0.17
N VAL A 63 3.23 15.05 -0.54
CA VAL A 63 1.88 14.55 -0.21
C VAL A 63 1.84 13.03 -0.26
N PHE A 64 2.41 12.45 -1.33
CA PHE A 64 2.47 11.00 -1.48
C PHE A 64 3.32 10.35 -0.39
N GLU A 65 4.50 10.88 -0.10
CA GLU A 65 5.40 10.33 0.91
C GLU A 65 4.76 10.34 2.30
N GLN A 66 4.11 11.45 2.68
CA GLN A 66 3.42 11.55 3.96
C GLN A 66 2.22 10.61 4.03
N ALA A 67 1.40 10.54 2.97
CA ALA A 67 0.28 9.60 2.91
C ALA A 67 0.75 8.14 3.05
N ILE A 68 1.83 7.76 2.37
CA ILE A 68 2.42 6.41 2.51
C ILE A 68 2.86 6.15 3.95
N LYS A 69 3.55 7.09 4.61
CA LYS A 69 3.97 6.96 6.02
C LYS A 69 2.76 6.75 6.94
N ASN A 70 1.69 7.49 6.72
CA ASN A 70 0.49 7.41 7.53
C ASN A 70 -0.28 6.07 7.38
N ILE A 71 -0.27 5.47 6.19
CA ILE A 71 -0.92 4.18 5.91
C ILE A 71 -0.04 2.99 6.34
N GLN A 72 1.27 3.14 6.42
CA GLN A 72 2.24 2.05 6.58
C GLN A 72 2.02 1.26 7.88
N PRO A 73 1.74 -0.09 7.81
CA PRO A 73 1.59 -0.92 8.98
C PRO A 73 2.94 -1.39 9.51
N HIS A 74 3.08 -1.46 10.83
CA HIS A 74 4.27 -2.03 11.50
C HIS A 74 4.06 -3.50 11.87
N ILE A 75 2.83 -3.92 12.13
CA ILE A 75 2.46 -5.26 12.57
C ILE A 75 1.35 -5.80 11.66
N GLU A 76 1.39 -7.10 11.33
CA GLU A 76 0.29 -7.84 10.69
C GLU A 76 0.00 -9.13 11.48
N THR A 77 -1.23 -9.63 11.40
CA THR A 77 -1.59 -10.94 11.96
C THR A 77 -1.58 -12.01 10.87
N ARG A 78 -1.11 -13.20 11.22
CA ARG A 78 -1.15 -14.37 10.35
C ARG A 78 -1.78 -15.54 11.09
N SER A 79 -2.70 -16.23 10.43
CA SER A 79 -3.30 -17.45 10.96
C SER A 79 -2.29 -18.59 10.94
N ARG A 80 -2.17 -19.29 12.06
CA ARG A 80 -1.35 -20.50 12.19
C ARG A 80 -2.11 -21.55 12.98
N ARG A 81 -2.03 -22.80 12.51
CA ARG A 81 -2.66 -23.93 13.20
C ARG A 81 -1.68 -24.53 14.19
N ILE A 82 -2.05 -24.53 15.47
CA ILE A 82 -1.25 -25.08 16.57
C ILE A 82 -2.16 -25.97 17.42
N GLY A 83 -1.78 -27.25 17.58
CA GLY A 83 -2.56 -28.19 18.41
C GLY A 83 -4.02 -28.37 17.96
N GLY A 84 -4.30 -28.20 16.64
CA GLY A 84 -5.65 -28.34 16.10
C GLY A 84 -6.48 -27.05 16.07
N ALA A 85 -6.10 -26.00 16.77
CA ALA A 85 -6.77 -24.69 16.75
C ALA A 85 -6.02 -23.68 15.87
N ASN A 86 -6.77 -22.74 15.27
CA ASN A 86 -6.21 -21.65 14.46
C ASN A 86 -6.03 -20.39 15.32
N TYR A 87 -4.79 -19.95 15.45
CA TYR A 87 -4.42 -18.73 16.17
C TYR A 87 -4.01 -17.62 15.21
N GLN A 88 -4.45 -16.39 15.50
CA GLN A 88 -3.97 -15.19 14.80
C GLN A 88 -2.72 -14.68 15.51
N ILE A 89 -1.56 -14.88 14.91
CA ILE A 89 -0.28 -14.55 15.54
C ILE A 89 0.21 -13.22 14.97
N PRO A 90 0.55 -12.21 15.80
CA PRO A 90 1.12 -10.95 15.36
C PRO A 90 2.59 -11.14 14.94
N PHE A 91 2.96 -10.51 13.82
CA PHE A 91 4.32 -10.49 13.29
C PHE A 91 4.70 -9.07 12.87
N ASP A 92 5.96 -8.70 13.11
CA ASP A 92 6.52 -7.47 12.56
C ASP A 92 6.59 -7.54 11.03
N VAL A 93 6.21 -6.46 10.39
CA VAL A 93 6.15 -6.40 8.92
C VAL A 93 7.47 -5.88 8.36
N LYS A 94 8.11 -6.65 7.49
CA LYS A 94 9.34 -6.24 6.80
C LYS A 94 9.08 -5.04 5.87
N PRO A 95 10.06 -4.12 5.65
CA PRO A 95 9.86 -2.89 4.87
C PRO A 95 9.28 -3.09 3.47
N GLN A 96 9.70 -4.13 2.76
CA GLN A 96 9.15 -4.47 1.44
C GLN A 96 7.65 -4.86 1.50
N ARG A 97 7.26 -5.57 2.54
CA ARG A 97 5.87 -5.98 2.77
C ARG A 97 5.02 -4.80 3.23
N GLN A 98 5.57 -3.92 4.08
CA GLN A 98 4.92 -2.68 4.49
C GLN A 98 4.54 -1.84 3.25
N GLN A 99 5.51 -1.59 2.37
CA GLN A 99 5.28 -0.84 1.13
C GLN A 99 4.23 -1.51 0.24
N HIS A 100 4.26 -2.85 0.13
CA HIS A 100 3.27 -3.59 -0.65
C HIS A 100 1.85 -3.43 -0.09
N LEU A 101 1.68 -3.60 1.23
CA LEU A 101 0.38 -3.47 1.89
C LEU A 101 -0.17 -2.05 1.77
N THR A 102 0.67 -1.04 1.99
CA THR A 102 0.32 0.37 1.87
C THR A 102 -0.23 0.70 0.48
N ILE A 103 0.50 0.34 -0.57
CA ILE A 103 0.06 0.60 -1.96
C ILE A 103 -1.20 -0.22 -2.29
N MET A 104 -1.28 -1.45 -1.80
CA MET A 104 -2.45 -2.30 -1.99
C MET A 104 -3.71 -1.67 -1.38
N TRP A 105 -3.65 -1.22 -0.13
CA TRP A 105 -4.78 -0.60 0.55
C TRP A 105 -5.16 0.73 -0.08
N LEU A 106 -4.19 1.58 -0.39
CA LEU A 106 -4.45 2.86 -1.08
C LEU A 106 -5.25 2.64 -2.38
N VAL A 107 -4.84 1.71 -3.23
CA VAL A 107 -5.54 1.42 -4.49
C VAL A 107 -6.90 0.74 -4.24
N GLN A 108 -6.99 -0.15 -3.26
CA GLN A 108 -8.24 -0.84 -2.92
C GLN A 108 -9.32 0.15 -2.48
N PHE A 109 -9.01 1.07 -1.57
CA PHE A 109 -9.97 2.05 -1.07
C PHE A 109 -10.27 3.15 -2.10
N SER A 110 -9.30 3.53 -2.94
CA SER A 110 -9.58 4.39 -4.09
C SER A 110 -10.57 3.74 -5.06
N ARG A 111 -10.46 2.43 -5.31
CA ARG A 111 -11.38 1.69 -6.20
C ARG A 111 -12.77 1.47 -5.60
N SER A 112 -12.90 1.42 -4.27
CA SER A 112 -14.21 1.26 -3.60
C SER A 112 -15.10 2.47 -3.73
N LYS A 113 -14.53 3.67 -3.89
CA LYS A 113 -15.28 4.89 -4.19
C LYS A 113 -15.88 4.78 -5.60
N LYS A 114 -17.19 4.99 -5.77
CA LYS A 114 -17.89 4.88 -7.06
C LYS A 114 -18.36 6.26 -7.56
N GLY A 115 -18.73 6.36 -8.83
CA GLY A 115 -19.36 7.54 -9.40
C GLY A 115 -18.44 8.66 -9.90
N ILE A 116 -17.12 8.59 -9.66
CA ILE A 116 -16.14 9.60 -10.09
C ILE A 116 -14.95 8.95 -10.79
N PRO A 117 -14.18 9.66 -11.64
CA PRO A 117 -12.99 9.14 -12.30
C PRO A 117 -11.93 8.62 -11.31
N MET A 118 -11.10 7.64 -11.75
CA MET A 118 -10.10 7.01 -10.87
C MET A 118 -9.06 8.01 -10.34
N GLU A 119 -8.72 9.02 -11.12
CA GLU A 119 -7.78 10.08 -10.70
C GLU A 119 -8.31 10.88 -9.50
N ASP A 120 -9.61 11.21 -9.51
CA ASP A 120 -10.24 11.97 -8.41
C ASP A 120 -10.42 11.10 -7.17
N ARG A 121 -10.74 9.80 -7.34
CA ARG A 121 -10.82 8.84 -6.23
C ARG A 121 -9.47 8.68 -5.54
N LEU A 122 -8.41 8.55 -6.33
CA LEU A 122 -7.05 8.41 -5.81
C LEU A 122 -6.59 9.69 -5.14
N ALA A 123 -6.87 10.87 -5.74
CA ALA A 123 -6.56 12.16 -5.14
C ALA A 123 -7.25 12.34 -3.80
N ALA A 124 -8.54 12.04 -3.71
CA ALA A 124 -9.31 12.13 -2.46
C ALA A 124 -8.74 11.19 -1.38
N GLU A 125 -8.40 9.93 -1.73
CA GLU A 125 -7.83 9.00 -0.75
C GLU A 125 -6.42 9.42 -0.29
N LEU A 126 -5.62 10.06 -1.17
CA LEU A 126 -4.31 10.62 -0.80
C LEU A 126 -4.45 11.81 0.17
N VAL A 127 -5.42 12.69 -0.06
CA VAL A 127 -5.71 13.82 0.83
C VAL A 127 -6.20 13.32 2.19
N ASP A 128 -7.13 12.37 2.19
CA ASP A 128 -7.64 11.73 3.42
C ASP A 128 -6.48 11.07 4.20
N ALA A 129 -5.63 10.30 3.51
CA ALA A 129 -4.49 9.63 4.13
C ALA A 129 -3.41 10.60 4.64
N TYR A 130 -3.18 11.73 3.96
CA TYR A 130 -2.30 12.78 4.42
C TYR A 130 -2.77 13.33 5.78
N ASN A 131 -4.07 13.50 5.96
CA ASN A 131 -4.71 13.98 7.18
C ASN A 131 -4.94 12.87 8.22
N ASN A 132 -4.33 11.67 8.07
CA ASN A 132 -4.57 10.50 8.92
C ASN A 132 -6.04 10.04 8.95
N GLN A 133 -6.74 10.18 7.84
CA GLN A 133 -8.14 9.77 7.66
C GLN A 133 -8.26 8.82 6.47
N GLY A 134 -9.51 8.43 6.14
CA GLY A 134 -9.77 7.60 4.97
C GLY A 134 -9.74 6.09 5.24
N GLY A 135 -10.10 5.33 4.22
CA GLY A 135 -10.26 3.88 4.32
C GLY A 135 -8.93 3.13 4.51
N ALA A 136 -7.88 3.59 3.85
CA ALA A 136 -6.57 2.98 3.94
C ALA A 136 -5.94 3.11 5.34
N VAL A 137 -6.10 4.27 5.99
CA VAL A 137 -5.64 4.51 7.36
C VAL A 137 -6.47 3.68 8.35
N LYS A 138 -7.79 3.69 8.23
CA LYS A 138 -8.68 2.85 9.06
C LYS A 138 -8.29 1.37 8.96
N LYS A 139 -7.94 0.90 7.76
CA LYS A 139 -7.48 -0.50 7.58
C LYS A 139 -6.19 -0.80 8.31
N LYS A 140 -5.23 0.14 8.32
CA LYS A 140 -4.02 0.02 9.16
C LYS A 140 -4.39 -0.12 10.64
N GLU A 141 -5.28 0.77 11.12
CA GLU A 141 -5.71 0.76 12.53
C GLU A 141 -6.44 -0.54 12.91
N GLU A 142 -7.32 -1.05 12.04
CA GLU A 142 -7.96 -2.36 12.24
C GLU A 142 -6.93 -3.50 12.39
N VAL A 143 -5.92 -3.53 11.51
CA VAL A 143 -4.87 -4.55 11.54
C VAL A 143 -4.04 -4.42 12.82
N HIS A 144 -3.69 -3.20 13.24
CA HIS A 144 -2.97 -2.95 14.49
C HIS A 144 -3.80 -3.34 15.71
N LYS A 145 -5.09 -2.98 15.74
CA LYS A 145 -6.02 -3.37 16.82
C LYS A 145 -6.16 -4.89 16.91
N MET A 146 -6.26 -5.57 15.77
CA MET A 146 -6.30 -7.04 15.73
C MET A 146 -5.00 -7.65 16.26
N ALA A 147 -3.84 -7.09 15.91
CA ALA A 147 -2.55 -7.54 16.40
C ALA A 147 -2.40 -7.33 17.91
N GLU A 148 -2.85 -6.21 18.43
CA GLU A 148 -2.85 -5.91 19.88
C GLU A 148 -3.75 -6.86 20.65
N SER A 149 -4.99 -7.11 20.17
CA SER A 149 -5.91 -8.07 20.79
C SER A 149 -5.34 -9.50 20.84
N ASN A 150 -4.47 -9.85 19.91
CA ASN A 150 -3.83 -11.17 19.83
C ASN A 150 -2.40 -11.19 20.39
N ARG A 151 -1.97 -10.14 21.10
CA ARG A 151 -0.59 -9.99 21.59
C ARG A 151 -0.13 -11.15 22.48
N ALA A 152 -1.05 -11.77 23.23
CA ALA A 152 -0.77 -12.95 24.06
C ALA A 152 -0.17 -14.12 23.23
N PHE A 153 -0.48 -14.22 21.94
CA PHE A 153 0.01 -15.28 21.07
C PHE A 153 1.33 -14.94 20.33
N ALA A 154 1.93 -13.79 20.63
CA ALA A 154 3.18 -13.35 19.97
C ALA A 154 4.34 -14.32 20.18
N HIS A 155 4.37 -15.06 21.30
CA HIS A 155 5.40 -16.05 21.58
C HIS A 155 5.42 -17.22 20.55
N PHE A 156 4.31 -17.50 19.90
CA PHE A 156 4.23 -18.48 18.82
C PHE A 156 4.85 -18.00 17.48
N ALA A 157 5.23 -16.73 17.38
CA ALA A 157 5.88 -16.20 16.17
C ALA A 157 7.29 -16.76 15.95
N LYS A 158 7.93 -17.26 17.01
CA LYS A 158 9.32 -17.80 16.97
C LYS A 158 9.40 -19.23 16.45
N TYR A 159 8.28 -19.93 16.35
CA TYR A 159 8.19 -21.30 15.81
C TYR A 159 7.54 -21.24 14.42
#